data_6d540496a2091094b9344a7003207c43
#
_entry.id   6d540496a2091094b9344a7003207c43
#
_cell.length_a   1.000
_cell.length_b   1.000
_cell.length_c   1.000
_cell.angle_alpha   90.00
_cell.angle_beta   90.00
_cell.angle_gamma   90.00
#
_symmetry.space_group_name_H-M   'P 1'
#
loop_
_entity.id
_entity.type
_entity.pdbx_description
1 polymer ?
#
loop_
_entity_poly.entity_id
_entity_poly.type
_entity_poly.pdbx_seq_one_letter_code
_entity_poly.pdbx_strand_id
1 'polypeptide(L)'
;MLLSVCSRFISSPSAAAVIRSSRAAASALPRTYSSISATEIAERTKRMLDAKEQSGLSYDELATKLGVTNTYTAQLLMSQAKLTSETAIKLQEALPTASKQDIEDMQTTFPMRAFDEAILKEPNVYRTYEAITHYGEAIKSIINEQCGDGIMSAIDFYCDVGTTTGKHGEKRVVITFNGKFLPHIEQKMDDNSAKSPRD
;
A
#
# COMPACT_ATOMS: atom_id res chain seq x y z
N MET A 1 32.19 20.95 -59.31
CA MET A 1 31.94 19.74 -60.13
C MET A 1 30.84 18.99 -59.42
N LEU A 2 29.57 19.21 -59.71
CA LEU A 2 28.77 18.66 -60.81
C LEU A 2 28.85 17.11 -60.82
N LEU A 3 27.81 16.40 -60.47
CA LEU A 3 26.65 15.87 -61.19
C LEU A 3 25.87 14.98 -60.22
N SER A 4 24.64 15.14 -59.88
CA SER A 4 23.38 15.07 -60.64
C SER A 4 22.91 13.66 -60.97
N VAL A 5 21.65 13.42 -60.52
CA VAL A 5 20.57 12.62 -61.15
C VAL A 5 20.60 11.10 -60.88
N CYS A 6 19.61 10.48 -60.27
CA CYS A 6 18.33 10.15 -60.93
C CYS A 6 17.33 9.50 -59.95
N SER A 7 16.15 10.03 -60.03
CA SER A 7 14.87 9.55 -59.56
C SER A 7 14.50 8.17 -60.13
N ARG A 8 13.89 7.28 -59.33
CA ARG A 8 12.82 6.39 -59.84
C ARG A 8 11.78 6.16 -58.75
N PHE A 9 10.63 6.67 -59.02
CA PHE A 9 9.36 6.22 -58.46
C PHE A 9 9.05 4.78 -58.83
N ILE A 10 8.64 3.97 -57.85
CA ILE A 10 7.80 2.82 -58.11
C ILE A 10 6.71 2.83 -57.06
N SER A 11 5.50 2.90 -57.56
CA SER A 11 4.20 2.93 -56.91
C SER A 11 3.84 1.66 -56.20
N SER A 12 3.04 1.86 -55.15
CA SER A 12 2.30 0.91 -54.29
C SER A 12 1.57 -0.24 -55.02
N PRO A 13 1.11 -1.27 -54.25
CA PRO A 13 -0.30 -1.19 -53.86
C PRO A 13 -0.60 -1.49 -52.37
N SER A 14 -1.61 -0.78 -51.93
CA SER A 14 -2.46 -0.99 -50.79
C SER A 14 -2.88 -2.42 -50.53
N ALA A 15 -2.69 -2.91 -49.30
CA ALA A 15 -3.49 -3.98 -48.74
C ALA A 15 -3.83 -3.63 -47.31
N ALA A 16 -4.96 -2.99 -47.12
CA ALA A 16 -5.58 -2.78 -45.82
C ALA A 16 -6.03 -4.12 -45.25
N ALA A 17 -5.22 -4.70 -44.39
CA ALA A 17 -5.62 -5.80 -43.52
C ALA A 17 -6.40 -5.23 -42.34
N VAL A 18 -7.72 -5.34 -42.44
CA VAL A 18 -8.64 -5.09 -41.32
C VAL A 18 -8.42 -6.15 -40.25
N ILE A 19 -7.59 -5.85 -39.27
CA ILE A 19 -7.53 -6.65 -38.04
C ILE A 19 -8.77 -6.29 -37.22
N ARG A 20 -9.80 -7.11 -37.32
CA ARG A 20 -10.91 -7.13 -36.38
C ARG A 20 -10.38 -7.61 -35.02
N SER A 21 -10.01 -6.67 -34.17
CA SER A 21 -9.81 -6.91 -32.74
C SER A 21 -11.17 -7.33 -32.15
N SER A 22 -11.34 -8.62 -31.93
CA SER A 22 -12.41 -9.14 -31.09
C SER A 22 -12.10 -8.74 -29.65
N ARG A 23 -12.60 -7.61 -29.23
CA ARG A 23 -12.73 -7.28 -27.82
C ARG A 23 -13.66 -8.34 -27.21
N ALA A 24 -13.08 -9.35 -26.59
CA ALA A 24 -13.79 -10.17 -25.62
C ALA A 24 -14.27 -9.20 -24.51
N ALA A 25 -15.57 -8.94 -24.47
CA ALA A 25 -16.20 -8.28 -23.37
C ALA A 25 -16.00 -9.16 -22.14
N ALA A 26 -15.02 -8.86 -21.32
CA ALA A 26 -14.96 -9.39 -19.98
C ALA A 26 -16.25 -8.94 -19.31
N SER A 27 -17.17 -9.86 -19.08
CA SER A 27 -18.37 -9.63 -18.28
C SER A 27 -17.89 -9.26 -16.88
N ALA A 28 -17.89 -7.97 -16.56
CA ALA A 28 -17.70 -7.51 -15.21
C ALA A 28 -18.90 -8.02 -14.40
N LEU A 29 -18.69 -9.09 -13.66
CA LEU A 29 -19.62 -9.50 -12.62
C LEU A 29 -19.87 -8.29 -11.71
N PRO A 30 -21.12 -8.00 -11.33
CA PRO A 30 -21.40 -6.93 -10.40
C PRO A 30 -20.60 -7.22 -9.13
N ARG A 31 -19.65 -6.35 -8.79
CA ARG A 31 -18.94 -6.41 -7.51
C ARG A 31 -19.99 -6.14 -6.43
N THR A 32 -20.55 -7.19 -5.89
CA THR A 32 -21.31 -7.09 -4.66
C THR A 32 -20.34 -6.62 -3.59
N TYR A 33 -20.57 -5.42 -3.10
CA TYR A 33 -19.86 -4.86 -1.97
C TYR A 33 -20.34 -5.65 -0.74
N SER A 34 -19.68 -6.76 -0.45
CA SER A 34 -19.93 -7.52 0.77
C SER A 34 -19.29 -6.72 1.92
N SER A 35 -20.12 -6.06 2.70
CA SER A 35 -19.69 -5.50 3.97
C SER A 35 -19.50 -6.66 4.95
N ILE A 36 -18.26 -7.05 5.18
CA ILE A 36 -17.94 -8.03 6.22
C ILE A 36 -18.29 -7.41 7.57
N SER A 37 -18.93 -8.17 8.44
CA SER A 37 -19.25 -7.74 9.80
C SER A 37 -17.97 -7.57 10.64
N ALA A 38 -18.01 -6.72 11.66
CA ALA A 38 -16.90 -6.57 12.60
C ALA A 38 -16.54 -7.88 13.29
N THR A 39 -17.52 -8.73 13.54
CA THR A 39 -17.32 -10.06 14.13
C THR A 39 -16.52 -10.97 13.20
N GLU A 40 -16.88 -11.05 11.93
CA GLU A 40 -16.15 -11.85 10.93
C GLU A 40 -14.71 -11.35 10.73
N ILE A 41 -14.49 -10.03 10.77
CA ILE A 41 -13.15 -9.45 10.75
C ILE A 41 -12.34 -9.91 11.96
N ALA A 42 -12.90 -9.85 13.15
CA ALA A 42 -12.24 -10.26 14.38
C ALA A 42 -11.91 -11.76 14.39
N GLU A 43 -12.84 -12.59 13.94
CA GLU A 43 -12.65 -14.05 13.85
C GLU A 43 -11.57 -14.41 12.80
N ARG A 44 -11.58 -13.79 11.63
CA ARG A 44 -10.53 -13.96 10.61
C ARG A 44 -9.18 -13.52 11.14
N THR A 45 -9.12 -12.36 11.79
CA THR A 45 -7.88 -11.86 12.41
C THR A 45 -7.33 -12.88 13.41
N LYS A 46 -8.19 -13.42 14.26
CA LYS A 46 -7.79 -14.47 15.22
C LYS A 46 -7.20 -15.68 14.50
N ARG A 47 -7.90 -16.23 13.50
CA ARG A 47 -7.40 -17.38 12.73
C ARG A 47 -6.07 -17.13 12.05
N MET A 48 -5.87 -15.95 11.48
CA MET A 48 -4.60 -15.58 10.82
C MET A 48 -3.45 -15.43 11.81
N LEU A 49 -3.71 -14.87 13.00
CA LEU A 49 -2.70 -14.80 14.07
C LEU A 49 -2.39 -16.18 14.65
N ASP A 50 -3.39 -17.04 14.84
CA ASP A 50 -3.21 -18.44 15.26
C ASP A 50 -2.34 -19.21 14.22
N ALA A 51 -2.58 -19.01 12.93
CA ALA A 51 -1.77 -19.62 11.87
C ALA A 51 -0.31 -19.13 11.88
N LYS A 52 -0.09 -17.84 12.14
CA LYS A 52 1.27 -17.30 12.33
C LYS A 52 1.95 -17.92 13.56
N GLU A 53 1.27 -18.00 14.67
CA GLU A 53 1.83 -18.62 15.89
C GLU A 53 2.21 -20.08 15.65
N GLN A 54 1.35 -20.86 15.00
CA GLN A 54 1.62 -22.25 14.64
C GLN A 54 2.82 -22.40 13.70
N SER A 55 3.06 -21.42 12.83
CA SER A 55 4.21 -21.44 11.91
C SER A 55 5.55 -21.25 12.62
N GLY A 56 5.55 -20.68 13.83
CA GLY A 56 6.75 -20.30 14.57
C GLY A 56 7.51 -19.11 13.97
N LEU A 57 7.03 -18.52 12.85
CA LEU A 57 7.70 -17.40 12.19
C LEU A 57 7.48 -16.09 12.97
N SER A 58 8.57 -15.32 13.13
CA SER A 58 8.46 -13.91 13.54
C SER A 58 7.81 -13.06 12.45
N TYR A 59 7.42 -11.83 12.79
CA TYR A 59 6.94 -10.87 11.77
C TYR A 59 8.01 -10.55 10.74
N ASP A 60 9.29 -10.46 11.13
CA ASP A 60 10.39 -10.16 10.22
C ASP A 60 10.65 -11.31 9.23
N GLU A 61 10.63 -12.56 9.70
CA GLU A 61 10.78 -13.72 8.82
C GLU A 61 9.60 -13.85 7.84
N LEU A 62 8.39 -13.62 8.33
CA LEU A 62 7.20 -13.64 7.48
C LEU A 62 7.23 -12.49 6.46
N ALA A 63 7.58 -11.28 6.88
CA ALA A 63 7.75 -10.12 6.01
C ALA A 63 8.77 -10.38 4.89
N THR A 64 9.90 -10.98 5.23
CA THR A 64 10.92 -11.39 4.26
C THR A 64 10.37 -12.38 3.22
N LYS A 65 9.59 -13.38 3.66
CA LYS A 65 8.95 -14.35 2.75
C LYS A 65 7.93 -13.69 1.84
N LEU A 66 7.16 -12.73 2.35
CA LEU A 66 6.15 -12.01 1.58
C LEU A 66 6.74 -10.92 0.67
N GLY A 67 7.93 -10.40 0.99
CA GLY A 67 8.56 -9.29 0.29
C GLY A 67 7.92 -7.93 0.61
N VAL A 68 7.45 -7.74 1.84
CA VAL A 68 6.82 -6.50 2.35
C VAL A 68 7.41 -6.12 3.71
N THR A 69 7.05 -4.95 4.26
CA THR A 69 7.51 -4.56 5.60
C THR A 69 6.85 -5.39 6.70
N ASN A 70 7.48 -5.47 7.86
CA ASN A 70 6.95 -6.24 9.00
C ASN A 70 5.64 -5.63 9.55
N THR A 71 5.51 -4.31 9.56
CA THR A 71 4.26 -3.65 9.96
C THR A 71 3.14 -3.89 8.95
N TYR A 72 3.43 -3.88 7.64
CA TYR A 72 2.44 -4.22 6.62
C TYR A 72 2.01 -5.69 6.72
N THR A 73 2.95 -6.59 7.04
CA THR A 73 2.64 -7.99 7.34
C THR A 73 1.67 -8.11 8.51
N ALA A 74 1.92 -7.37 9.61
CA ALA A 74 1.00 -7.34 10.74
C ALA A 74 -0.38 -6.80 10.34
N GLN A 75 -0.45 -5.72 9.55
CA GLN A 75 -1.72 -5.18 9.04
C GLN A 75 -2.50 -6.19 8.18
N LEU A 76 -1.81 -6.98 7.35
CA LEU A 76 -2.46 -8.05 6.57
C LEU A 76 -3.12 -9.07 7.50
N LEU A 77 -2.38 -9.60 8.50
CA LEU A 77 -2.91 -10.57 9.44
C LEU A 77 -4.04 -10.01 10.32
N MET A 78 -3.99 -8.72 10.62
CA MET A 78 -5.01 -7.99 11.40
C MET A 78 -6.19 -7.49 10.54
N SER A 79 -6.28 -7.89 9.27
CA SER A 79 -7.33 -7.46 8.34
C SER A 79 -7.42 -5.94 8.12
N GLN A 80 -6.33 -5.23 8.31
CA GLN A 80 -6.22 -3.77 8.14
C GLN A 80 -5.68 -3.36 6.76
N ALA A 81 -5.13 -4.31 6.00
CA ALA A 81 -4.65 -4.11 4.64
C ALA A 81 -5.25 -5.14 3.69
N LYS A 82 -5.37 -4.76 2.42
CA LYS A 82 -5.87 -5.66 1.38
C LYS A 82 -4.74 -6.51 0.83
N LEU A 83 -4.97 -7.81 0.76
CA LEU A 83 -4.02 -8.75 0.19
C LEU A 83 -4.05 -8.70 -1.34
N THR A 84 -2.89 -8.66 -1.99
CA THR A 84 -2.76 -8.81 -3.44
C THR A 84 -2.68 -10.29 -3.81
N SER A 85 -3.00 -10.63 -5.07
CA SER A 85 -2.93 -12.03 -5.53
C SER A 85 -1.50 -12.59 -5.49
N GLU A 86 -0.49 -11.76 -5.75
CA GLU A 86 0.91 -12.18 -5.65
C GLU A 86 1.30 -12.52 -4.21
N THR A 87 0.99 -11.61 -3.29
CA THR A 87 1.31 -11.80 -1.87
C THR A 87 0.49 -12.95 -1.25
N ALA A 88 -0.73 -13.21 -1.76
CA ALA A 88 -1.58 -14.30 -1.30
C ALA A 88 -0.93 -15.68 -1.52
N ILE A 89 -0.26 -15.89 -2.65
CA ILE A 89 0.47 -17.13 -2.94
C ILE A 89 1.58 -17.33 -1.89
N LYS A 90 2.39 -16.31 -1.69
CA LYS A 90 3.50 -16.34 -0.71
C LYS A 90 2.99 -16.55 0.73
N LEU A 91 1.87 -15.92 1.07
CA LEU A 91 1.24 -16.06 2.39
C LEU A 91 0.72 -17.47 2.63
N GLN A 92 0.08 -18.09 1.62
CA GLN A 92 -0.40 -19.47 1.72
C GLN A 92 0.76 -20.47 1.87
N GLU A 93 1.88 -20.22 1.19
CA GLU A 93 3.08 -21.05 1.32
C GLU A 93 3.75 -20.88 2.69
N ALA A 94 3.79 -19.66 3.22
CA ALA A 94 4.40 -19.36 4.50
C ALA A 94 3.55 -19.82 5.70
N LEU A 95 2.22 -19.77 5.55
CA LEU A 95 1.23 -20.15 6.56
C LEU A 95 0.29 -21.26 6.01
N PRO A 96 0.76 -22.50 5.91
CA PRO A 96 -0.02 -23.58 5.30
C PRO A 96 -1.29 -23.95 6.09
N THR A 97 -1.35 -23.59 7.37
CA THR A 97 -2.53 -23.81 8.24
C THR A 97 -3.59 -22.71 8.08
N ALA A 98 -3.27 -21.60 7.39
CA ALA A 98 -4.25 -20.57 7.10
C ALA A 98 -5.33 -21.08 6.14
N SER A 99 -6.57 -20.73 6.41
CA SER A 99 -7.71 -21.12 5.58
C SER A 99 -7.59 -20.48 4.18
N LYS A 100 -7.78 -21.27 3.12
CA LYS A 100 -7.85 -20.76 1.75
C LYS A 100 -8.95 -19.72 1.58
N GLN A 101 -10.09 -19.93 2.25
CA GLN A 101 -11.21 -18.99 2.22
C GLN A 101 -10.83 -17.65 2.84
N ASP A 102 -10.13 -17.65 3.99
CA ASP A 102 -9.67 -16.40 4.62
C ASP A 102 -8.72 -15.63 3.69
N ILE A 103 -7.80 -16.34 3.02
CA ILE A 103 -6.87 -15.73 2.07
C ILE A 103 -7.60 -15.17 0.84
N GLU A 104 -8.63 -15.84 0.34
CA GLU A 104 -9.47 -15.34 -0.75
C GLU A 104 -10.27 -14.11 -0.33
N ASP A 105 -10.87 -14.16 0.85
CA ASP A 105 -11.62 -13.03 1.41
C ASP A 105 -10.73 -11.80 1.62
N MET A 106 -9.49 -11.97 2.06
CA MET A 106 -8.52 -10.87 2.20
C MET A 106 -8.16 -10.21 0.86
N GLN A 107 -8.31 -10.92 -0.26
CA GLN A 107 -8.09 -10.37 -1.60
C GLN A 107 -9.32 -9.65 -2.16
N THR A 108 -10.51 -10.10 -1.82
CA THR A 108 -11.77 -9.63 -2.43
C THR A 108 -12.42 -8.52 -1.63
N THR A 109 -12.22 -8.48 -0.31
CA THR A 109 -12.82 -7.49 0.58
C THR A 109 -11.94 -6.26 0.77
N PHE A 110 -12.57 -5.10 1.00
CA PHE A 110 -11.85 -3.87 1.34
C PHE A 110 -11.78 -3.71 2.85
N PRO A 111 -10.58 -3.55 3.43
CA PRO A 111 -10.45 -3.37 4.86
C PRO A 111 -11.03 -2.02 5.30
N MET A 112 -11.71 -2.02 6.45
CA MET A 112 -12.04 -0.79 7.14
C MET A 112 -10.80 -0.29 7.87
N ARG A 113 -10.32 0.92 7.52
CA ARG A 113 -9.13 1.54 8.12
C ARG A 113 -9.50 2.48 9.27
N ALA A 114 -10.50 2.11 10.05
CA ALA A 114 -10.82 2.75 11.31
C ALA A 114 -10.09 2.06 12.45
N PHE A 115 -9.86 2.78 13.53
CA PHE A 115 -9.30 2.23 14.77
C PHE A 115 -10.21 2.59 15.95
N ASP A 116 -10.18 1.75 16.97
CA ASP A 116 -10.77 2.08 18.26
C ASP A 116 -9.85 3.08 18.97
N GLU A 117 -10.39 4.21 19.40
CA GLU A 117 -9.61 5.24 20.11
C GLU A 117 -8.93 4.70 21.37
N ALA A 118 -9.43 3.58 21.93
CA ALA A 118 -8.80 2.90 23.04
C ALA A 118 -7.34 2.49 22.74
N ILE A 119 -6.97 2.30 21.46
CA ILE A 119 -5.58 2.01 21.06
C ILE A 119 -4.60 3.10 21.51
N LEU A 120 -5.05 4.35 21.60
CA LEU A 120 -4.23 5.46 22.08
C LEU A 120 -3.89 5.38 23.58
N LYS A 121 -4.56 4.49 24.32
CA LYS A 121 -4.29 4.22 25.74
C LYS A 121 -3.29 3.08 25.92
N GLU A 122 -3.00 2.33 24.86
CA GLU A 122 -1.96 1.30 24.89
C GLU A 122 -0.58 1.96 25.06
N PRO A 123 0.24 1.56 26.07
CA PRO A 123 1.46 2.31 26.43
C PRO A 123 2.45 2.51 25.29
N ASN A 124 2.71 1.53 24.42
CA ASN A 124 3.63 1.68 23.28
C ASN A 124 3.09 2.68 22.25
N VAL A 125 1.79 2.65 21.98
CA VAL A 125 1.14 3.56 21.03
C VAL A 125 1.10 4.97 21.60
N TYR A 126 0.73 5.11 22.88
CA TYR A 126 0.73 6.39 23.56
C TYR A 126 2.12 7.04 23.59
N ARG A 127 3.19 6.29 23.90
CA ARG A 127 4.55 6.81 23.90
C ARG A 127 5.04 7.23 22.51
N THR A 128 4.65 6.51 21.46
CA THR A 128 4.93 6.90 20.07
C THR A 128 4.19 8.21 19.73
N TYR A 129 2.93 8.33 20.09
CA TYR A 129 2.15 9.55 19.92
C TYR A 129 2.75 10.74 20.70
N GLU A 130 3.13 10.53 21.96
CA GLU A 130 3.80 11.53 22.79
C GLU A 130 5.11 12.02 22.15
N ALA A 131 5.93 11.11 21.61
CA ALA A 131 7.16 11.47 20.91
C ALA A 131 6.88 12.34 19.67
N ILE A 132 5.90 11.95 18.84
CA ILE A 132 5.53 12.70 17.63
C ILE A 132 5.00 14.10 17.99
N THR A 133 4.17 14.22 19.01
CA THR A 133 3.62 15.51 19.43
C THR A 133 4.68 16.40 20.07
N HIS A 134 5.58 15.83 20.86
CA HIS A 134 6.68 16.56 21.51
C HIS A 134 7.65 17.16 20.48
N TYR A 135 7.97 16.43 19.44
CA TYR A 135 8.89 16.89 18.39
C TYR A 135 8.19 17.48 17.15
N GLY A 136 6.87 17.63 17.18
CA GLY A 136 6.06 17.96 16.00
C GLY A 136 6.47 19.24 15.29
N GLU A 137 6.71 20.33 16.04
CA GLU A 137 7.15 21.59 15.45
C GLU A 137 8.55 21.48 14.83
N ALA A 138 9.47 20.78 15.49
CA ALA A 138 10.83 20.57 14.99
C ALA A 138 10.81 19.69 13.73
N ILE A 139 10.03 18.61 13.71
CA ILE A 139 9.84 17.75 12.55
C ILE A 139 9.29 18.57 11.37
N LYS A 140 8.23 19.36 11.59
CA LYS A 140 7.67 20.23 10.56
C LYS A 140 8.68 21.22 10.02
N SER A 141 9.43 21.86 10.90
CA SER A 141 10.43 22.86 10.53
C SER A 141 11.52 22.28 9.61
N ILE A 142 12.01 21.09 9.96
CA ILE A 142 13.04 20.39 9.19
C ILE A 142 12.49 19.92 7.83
N ILE A 143 11.26 19.40 7.80
CA ILE A 143 10.62 19.01 6.53
C ILE A 143 10.47 20.22 5.62
N ASN A 144 10.01 21.35 6.13
CA ASN A 144 9.86 22.57 5.35
C ASN A 144 11.21 23.09 4.81
N GLU A 145 12.28 22.98 5.60
CA GLU A 145 13.63 23.36 5.16
C GLU A 145 14.13 22.46 4.03
N GLN A 146 13.91 21.15 4.14
CA GLN A 146 14.46 20.17 3.19
C GLN A 146 13.59 19.97 1.94
N CYS A 147 12.28 20.05 2.08
CA CYS A 147 11.33 19.67 1.04
C CYS A 147 10.40 20.81 0.59
N GLY A 148 10.28 21.89 1.38
CA GLY A 148 9.33 22.96 1.13
C GLY A 148 8.01 22.78 1.88
N ASP A 149 7.01 23.58 1.50
CA ASP A 149 5.67 23.53 2.12
C ASP A 149 4.88 22.32 1.62
N GLY A 150 4.57 21.42 2.53
CA GLY A 150 3.87 20.19 2.21
C GLY A 150 3.74 19.24 3.40
N ILE A 151 3.35 18.01 3.10
CA ILE A 151 3.16 16.95 4.10
C ILE A 151 3.82 15.64 3.65
N MET A 152 4.15 14.79 4.61
CA MET A 152 4.45 13.39 4.37
C MET A 152 3.14 12.60 4.21
N SER A 153 2.99 11.87 3.10
CA SER A 153 1.85 10.99 2.89
C SER A 153 1.85 9.83 3.91
N ALA A 154 0.67 9.49 4.43
CA ALA A 154 0.44 8.27 5.20
C ALA A 154 -0.23 7.15 4.39
N ILE A 155 -0.38 7.35 3.06
CA ILE A 155 -0.96 6.39 2.12
C ILE A 155 0.13 5.79 1.22
N ASP A 156 0.95 6.65 0.60
CA ASP A 156 2.18 6.25 -0.08
C ASP A 156 3.30 6.30 0.97
N PHE A 157 3.36 5.22 1.76
CA PHE A 157 4.02 5.22 3.05
C PHE A 157 4.51 3.82 3.44
N TYR A 158 5.70 3.77 4.00
CA TYR A 158 6.28 2.56 4.56
C TYR A 158 6.55 2.76 6.04
N CYS A 159 6.14 1.81 6.84
CA CYS A 159 6.49 1.73 8.25
C CYS A 159 7.26 0.43 8.49
N ASP A 160 8.29 0.50 9.29
CA ASP A 160 9.08 -0.64 9.71
C ASP A 160 9.50 -0.50 11.17
N VAL A 161 9.55 -1.61 11.91
CA VAL A 161 9.96 -1.64 13.31
C VAL A 161 11.16 -2.54 13.46
N GLY A 162 12.26 -1.97 13.88
CA GLY A 162 13.50 -2.68 14.14
C GLY A 162 14.03 -2.46 15.54
N THR A 163 15.18 -3.07 15.82
CA THR A 163 15.92 -2.85 17.06
C THR A 163 17.38 -2.55 16.78
N THR A 164 18.00 -1.77 17.66
CA THR A 164 19.44 -1.53 17.65
C THR A 164 19.99 -1.60 19.08
N THR A 165 21.30 -1.63 19.19
CA THR A 165 21.99 -1.62 20.49
C THR A 165 22.44 -0.21 20.82
N GLY A 166 22.08 0.29 21.97
CA GLY A 166 22.52 1.60 22.48
C GLY A 166 23.94 1.55 23.02
N LYS A 167 24.43 2.75 23.40
CA LYS A 167 25.83 2.96 23.83
C LYS A 167 26.25 2.10 25.04
N HIS A 168 25.29 1.75 25.89
CA HIS A 168 25.55 0.95 27.10
C HIS A 168 25.12 -0.50 26.97
N GLY A 169 24.90 -0.99 25.74
CA GLY A 169 24.46 -2.36 25.45
C GLY A 169 22.95 -2.59 25.59
N GLU A 170 22.18 -1.53 25.91
CA GLU A 170 20.73 -1.63 26.01
C GLU A 170 20.07 -1.82 24.63
N LYS A 171 18.97 -2.56 24.59
CA LYS A 171 18.15 -2.72 23.37
C LYS A 171 17.33 -1.44 23.16
N ARG A 172 17.35 -0.91 21.95
CA ARG A 172 16.57 0.25 21.54
C ARG A 172 15.63 -0.13 20.41
N VAL A 173 14.39 0.39 20.46
CA VAL A 173 13.42 0.26 19.39
C VAL A 173 13.64 1.38 18.38
N VAL A 174 13.59 1.05 17.11
CA VAL A 174 13.64 1.99 15.98
C VAL A 174 12.36 1.84 15.19
N ILE A 175 11.62 2.92 15.05
CA ILE A 175 10.44 2.99 14.18
C ILE A 175 10.79 3.90 13.01
N THR A 176 10.70 3.39 11.80
CA THR A 176 10.99 4.15 10.59
C THR A 176 9.70 4.48 9.87
N PHE A 177 9.46 5.76 9.63
CA PHE A 177 8.39 6.28 8.80
C PHE A 177 8.98 6.85 7.52
N ASN A 178 8.57 6.32 6.39
CA ASN A 178 9.01 6.75 5.07
C ASN A 178 7.78 6.97 4.19
N GLY A 179 7.40 8.23 4.01
CA GLY A 179 6.24 8.63 3.23
C GLY A 179 6.63 9.59 2.12
N LYS A 180 5.93 9.48 1.00
CA LYS A 180 6.09 10.38 -0.13
C LYS A 180 5.78 11.81 0.27
N PHE A 181 6.65 12.75 -0.08
CA PHE A 181 6.36 14.17 0.11
C PHE A 181 5.27 14.63 -0.86
N LEU A 182 4.26 15.31 -0.33
CA LEU A 182 3.17 15.92 -1.09
C LEU A 182 3.19 17.43 -0.85
N PRO A 183 3.63 18.23 -1.84
CA PRO A 183 3.67 19.69 -1.70
C PRO A 183 2.25 20.26 -1.66
N HIS A 184 2.06 21.30 -0.88
CA HIS A 184 0.89 22.17 -1.02
C HIS A 184 1.03 22.97 -2.32
N ILE A 185 -0.03 22.99 -3.11
CA ILE A 185 -0.09 23.72 -4.39
C ILE A 185 -0.78 25.07 -4.20
N GLU A 186 -0.37 26.04 -4.99
CA GLU A 186 -1.15 27.25 -5.16
C GLU A 186 -2.45 26.92 -5.90
N GLN A 187 -3.59 27.28 -5.31
CA GLN A 187 -4.91 26.98 -5.88
C GLN A 187 -5.33 28.06 -6.89
N LYS A 188 -4.83 27.96 -8.11
CA LYS A 188 -5.19 28.87 -9.19
C LYS A 188 -6.56 28.51 -9.74
N MET A 189 -7.40 29.52 -9.97
CA MET A 189 -8.77 29.32 -10.50
C MET A 189 -8.76 28.61 -11.86
N ASP A 190 -7.78 28.93 -12.71
CA ASP A 190 -7.68 28.39 -14.06
C ASP A 190 -7.30 26.90 -14.08
N ASP A 191 -6.65 26.41 -13.03
CA ASP A 191 -6.29 24.98 -12.88
C ASP A 191 -7.47 24.14 -12.38
N ASN A 192 -8.51 24.78 -11.84
CA ASN A 192 -9.68 24.09 -11.34
C ASN A 192 -10.70 23.84 -12.47
N SER A 193 -10.50 22.73 -13.19
CA SER A 193 -11.38 22.31 -14.28
C SER A 193 -12.60 21.50 -13.81
N ALA A 194 -12.67 21.15 -12.52
CA ALA A 194 -13.78 20.39 -11.96
C ALA A 194 -15.01 21.31 -11.81
N LYS A 195 -16.09 20.95 -12.49
CA LYS A 195 -17.41 21.58 -12.30
C LYS A 195 -18.27 20.69 -11.42
N SER A 196 -19.19 21.32 -10.68
CA SER A 196 -20.20 20.56 -9.97
C SER A 196 -21.03 19.73 -10.97
N PRO A 197 -21.24 18.42 -10.72
CA PRO A 197 -22.10 17.62 -11.60
C PRO A 197 -23.57 18.05 -11.56
N ARG A 198 -23.92 19.07 -10.78
CA ARG A 198 -25.28 19.59 -10.61
C ARG A 198 -25.48 20.98 -11.21
N ASP A 199 -24.46 21.57 -11.82
CA ASP A 199 -24.49 22.87 -12.47
C ASP A 199 -24.89 22.73 -13.94
#